data_e77098b869b3fddf171cb8974f9c551f
#
_entry.id   e77098b869b3fddf171cb8974f9c551f
#
_cell.length_a   1.000
_cell.length_b   1.000
_cell.length_c   1.000
_cell.angle_alpha   90.00
_cell.angle_beta   90.00
_cell.angle_gamma   90.00
#
_symmetry.space_group_name_H-M   'P 1'
#
loop_
_entity.id
_entity.type
_entity.pdbx_description
1 polymer ?
#
loop_
_entity_poly.entity_id
_entity_poly.type
_entity_poly.pdbx_seq_one_letter_code
_entity_poly.pdbx_strand_id
1 'polypeptide(L)'
;MDHGGRSTEEEHMRARRTTTARPPVTGFGMGTGRACVTTIPAGREIVIPPGGCTGWHYHRVRLEAVVLAGTLTRVLHDLTVEVHRPGTAFVEPAGIGHIHLGHNLGTEPVVLHVTPRLPEGTPFSIPTPAPAGATPEVCLHHTH
;
A
#
# COMPACT_ATOMS: atom_id res chain seq x y z
N MET A 1 8.00 27.30 -2.43
CA MET A 1 8.20 26.76 -2.68
C MET A 1 8.24 25.58 -2.45
N ASP A 2 7.99 24.99 -2.18
CA ASP A 2 8.14 24.00 -1.90
C ASP A 2 7.39 23.05 -2.26
N HIS A 3 7.19 22.67 -2.85
CA HIS A 3 6.43 21.79 -3.25
C HIS A 3 6.99 20.57 -2.96
N GLY A 4 7.97 20.40 -2.55
CA GLY A 4 8.49 19.17 -2.37
C GLY A 4 7.88 18.27 -1.46
N GLY A 5 7.40 18.72 -0.52
CA GLY A 5 6.92 17.84 0.41
C GLY A 5 5.94 16.88 -0.02
N ARG A 6 4.95 17.22 -0.64
CA ARG A 6 4.00 16.40 -0.97
C ARG A 6 4.42 15.42 -1.91
N SER A 7 5.21 15.75 -2.74
CA SER A 7 5.52 14.80 -3.65
C SER A 7 6.24 13.68 -3.04
N THR A 8 6.92 13.85 -2.04
CA THR A 8 7.63 12.81 -1.47
C THR A 8 6.74 11.74 -1.00
N GLU A 9 5.70 12.05 -0.38
CA GLU A 9 4.86 11.06 0.04
C GLU A 9 4.28 10.38 -1.09
N GLU A 10 3.93 11.04 -2.08
CA GLU A 10 3.41 10.37 -3.18
C GLU A 10 4.43 9.51 -3.75
N GLU A 11 5.60 9.85 -3.76
CA GLU A 11 6.56 9.02 -4.28
C GLU A 11 6.67 7.77 -3.50
N HIS A 12 6.60 7.79 -2.25
CA HIS A 12 6.70 6.59 -1.48
C HIS A 12 5.55 5.70 -1.74
N MET A 13 4.45 6.27 -2.02
CA MET A 13 3.36 5.44 -2.30
C MET A 13 3.40 4.91 -3.66
N ARG A 14 4.07 5.45 -4.56
CA ARG A 14 4.11 4.94 -5.84
C ARG A 14 5.07 3.89 -5.94
N ALA A 15 5.94 3.83 -5.35
CA ALA A 15 6.85 2.82 -5.39
C ALA A 15 7.20 2.20 -6.56
N ARG A 16 7.64 1.21 -6.64
CA ARG A 16 8.06 0.64 -7.77
C ARG A 16 7.12 -0.21 -8.36
N ARG A 17 7.01 -0.34 -9.44
CA ARG A 17 6.17 -1.21 -10.06
C ARG A 17 6.80 -2.47 -10.09
N THR A 18 6.37 -3.39 -9.72
CA THR A 18 6.96 -4.63 -9.70
C THR A 18 6.80 -5.25 -10.95
N THR A 19 7.65 -5.76 -11.35
CA THR A 19 7.50 -6.35 -12.61
C THR A 19 7.04 -7.58 -12.40
N THR A 20 6.93 -7.92 -11.45
CA THR A 20 6.41 -9.04 -11.27
C THR A 20 6.23 -9.92 -12.01
N ALA A 21 5.71 -9.90 -12.32
CA ALA A 21 5.40 -10.73 -13.14
C ALA A 21 6.40 -11.68 -13.37
N ARG A 22 7.05 -12.15 -12.80
CA ARG A 22 7.87 -13.05 -13.10
C ARG A 22 7.18 -14.08 -13.62
N PRO A 23 7.46 -14.63 -14.50
CA PRO A 23 6.84 -15.66 -15.14
C PRO A 23 6.68 -16.74 -14.25
N PRO A 24 5.84 -17.37 -14.43
CA PRO A 24 5.52 -18.42 -13.65
C PRO A 24 6.56 -19.34 -13.82
N VAL A 25 6.84 -19.92 -12.98
CA VAL A 25 7.75 -20.81 -13.12
C VAL A 25 7.39 -21.79 -13.87
N THR A 26 6.98 -21.85 -14.63
CA THR A 26 6.60 -22.82 -15.41
C THR A 26 7.44 -23.84 -15.45
N GLY A 27 8.18 -23.89 -15.47
CA GLY A 27 8.90 -24.88 -15.51
C GLY A 27 8.46 -26.09 -15.26
N PHE A 28 8.20 -26.38 -14.81
CA PHE A 28 7.88 -27.50 -14.55
C PHE A 28 6.95 -28.08 -14.95
N GLY A 29 6.62 -27.86 -15.13
CA GLY A 29 5.55 -28.18 -15.51
C GLY A 29 5.64 -29.30 -16.07
N MET A 30 5.83 -29.76 -16.01
CA MET A 30 5.78 -30.62 -16.50
C MET A 30 4.90 -31.25 -16.68
N GLY A 31 4.73 -31.34 -16.96
CA GLY A 31 3.88 -31.95 -17.33
C GLY A 31 2.83 -31.94 -17.00
N THR A 32 2.47 -32.04 -16.65
CA THR A 32 1.31 -32.16 -16.35
C THR A 32 0.87 -31.17 -16.13
N GLY A 33 1.11 -30.72 -16.06
CA GLY A 33 0.51 -29.88 -15.90
C GLY A 33 -0.09 -29.08 -15.76
N ARG A 34 -0.32 -28.94 -15.65
CA ARG A 34 -1.06 -28.26 -15.62
C ARG A 34 -1.31 -27.67 -14.73
N ALA A 35 -1.54 -27.45 -14.69
CA ALA A 35 -2.23 -27.07 -13.94
C ALA A 35 -1.77 -26.28 -12.96
N CYS A 36 -1.14 -26.32 -12.44
CA CYS A 36 -0.75 -25.61 -11.51
C CYS A 36 -0.04 -24.45 -11.73
N VAL A 37 -0.09 -23.84 -12.66
CA VAL A 37 0.62 -22.74 -12.80
C VAL A 37 0.00 -21.68 -12.03
N THR A 38 0.54 -21.14 -11.14
CA THR A 38 -0.06 -20.15 -10.41
C THR A 38 0.59 -18.92 -10.78
N THR A 39 -0.07 -17.95 -11.20
CA THR A 39 0.54 -16.72 -11.56
C THR A 39 0.29 -15.76 -10.47
N ILE A 40 1.24 -15.02 -10.06
CA ILE A 40 1.03 -13.99 -9.08
C ILE A 40 0.37 -12.85 -9.76
N PRO A 41 -0.72 -12.36 -9.27
CA PRO A 41 -1.42 -11.27 -9.94
C PRO A 41 -0.55 -10.04 -10.04
N ALA A 42 -0.68 -9.34 -11.12
CA ALA A 42 0.10 -8.14 -11.30
C ALA A 42 -0.28 -7.15 -10.24
N GLY A 43 0.65 -6.57 -9.61
CA GLY A 43 0.38 -5.63 -8.57
C GLY A 43 1.42 -4.56 -8.54
N ARG A 44 1.43 -3.82 -7.45
CA ARG A 44 2.33 -2.73 -7.30
C ARG A 44 3.00 -2.87 -5.97
N GLU A 45 4.26 -2.56 -5.89
CA GLU A 45 4.96 -2.59 -4.64
C GLU A 45 4.98 -1.20 -4.05
N ILE A 46 4.64 -1.08 -2.80
CA ILE A 46 4.65 0.19 -2.11
C ILE A 46 5.65 0.10 -0.98
N VAL A 47 6.50 1.09 -0.84
CA VAL A 47 7.47 1.10 0.24
C VAL A 47 7.24 2.31 1.12
N ILE A 48 7.14 2.09 2.42
CA ILE A 48 7.01 3.17 3.37
C ILE A 48 8.23 3.11 4.26
N PRO A 49 9.11 4.09 4.19
CA PRO A 49 10.33 4.02 4.99
C PRO A 49 10.05 4.17 6.47
N PRO A 50 10.99 3.84 7.32
CA PRO A 50 10.76 4.00 8.73
C PRO A 50 10.39 5.44 9.06
N GLY A 51 9.37 5.59 9.86
CA GLY A 51 8.88 6.92 10.19
C GLY A 51 7.98 7.52 9.14
N GLY A 52 7.84 6.87 8.00
CA GLY A 52 7.03 7.43 6.93
C GLY A 52 5.57 7.24 7.15
N CYS A 53 4.79 8.02 6.45
CA CYS A 53 3.35 7.97 6.58
C CYS A 53 2.74 8.31 5.24
N THR A 54 1.67 7.64 4.89
CA THR A 54 1.05 7.90 3.60
C THR A 54 0.18 9.13 3.62
N GLY A 55 -0.23 9.58 4.78
CA GLY A 55 -1.23 10.63 4.85
C GLY A 55 -2.60 10.04 4.64
N TRP A 56 -3.63 10.78 4.97
CA TRP A 56 -5.00 10.32 4.83
C TRP A 56 -5.38 10.29 3.36
N HIS A 57 -5.98 9.19 2.94
CA HIS A 57 -6.34 9.04 1.55
C HIS A 57 -7.41 7.97 1.40
N TYR A 58 -7.93 7.81 0.19
CA TYR A 58 -8.83 6.71 -0.11
C TYR A 58 -8.52 6.23 -1.52
N HIS A 59 -9.09 5.10 -1.88
CA HIS A 59 -8.86 4.51 -3.19
C HIS A 59 -10.16 4.45 -3.95
N ARG A 60 -10.11 4.59 -5.26
CA ARG A 60 -11.31 4.51 -6.05
C ARG A 60 -11.71 3.10 -6.36
N VAL A 61 -10.82 2.15 -6.22
CA VAL A 61 -11.16 0.76 -6.44
C VAL A 61 -10.75 -0.04 -5.23
N ARG A 62 -11.37 -1.14 -5.04
CA ARG A 62 -11.03 -1.99 -3.92
C ARG A 62 -9.68 -2.61 -4.18
N LEU A 63 -8.84 -2.63 -3.20
CA LEU A 63 -7.51 -3.19 -3.33
C LEU A 63 -7.29 -4.24 -2.28
N GLU A 64 -6.33 -5.11 -2.53
CA GLU A 64 -5.92 -6.09 -1.55
C GLU A 64 -4.43 -5.92 -1.36
N ALA A 65 -3.99 -5.95 -0.15
CA ALA A 65 -2.59 -5.72 0.16
C ALA A 65 -2.04 -6.84 0.99
N VAL A 66 -0.77 -7.15 0.77
CA VAL A 66 -0.08 -8.12 1.57
C VAL A 66 1.17 -7.44 2.08
N VAL A 67 1.48 -7.61 3.35
CA VAL A 67 2.68 -7.03 3.91
C VAL A 67 3.81 -7.99 3.63
N LEU A 68 4.81 -7.56 2.88
CA LEU A 68 5.94 -8.40 2.59
C LEU A 68 7.07 -8.19 3.58
N ALA A 69 7.21 -7.02 4.12
CA ALA A 69 8.26 -6.72 5.07
C ALA A 69 7.84 -5.58 5.95
N GLY A 70 8.39 -5.53 7.13
CA GLY A 70 8.09 -4.46 8.07
C GLY A 70 6.73 -4.64 8.71
N THR A 71 6.36 -3.73 9.58
CA THR A 71 5.07 -3.79 10.25
C THR A 71 4.32 -2.51 9.97
N LEU A 72 3.15 -2.64 9.41
CA LEU A 72 2.37 -1.49 9.00
C LEU A 72 1.33 -1.17 10.06
N THR A 73 1.22 0.09 10.44
CA THR A 73 0.16 0.52 11.30
C THR A 73 -0.83 1.29 10.44
N ARG A 74 -2.08 0.90 10.46
CA ARG A 74 -3.11 1.59 9.68
C ARG A 74 -4.08 2.25 10.64
N VAL A 75 -4.55 3.43 10.29
CA VAL A 75 -5.58 4.09 11.04
C VAL A 75 -6.74 4.27 10.08
N LEU A 76 -7.89 3.78 10.45
CA LEU A 76 -9.04 3.79 9.58
C LEU A 76 -9.94 4.99 9.80
N HIS A 77 -10.97 5.11 8.96
CA HIS A 77 -11.81 6.28 9.01
C HIS A 77 -12.52 6.46 10.34
N ASP A 78 -12.72 5.37 11.07
CA ASP A 78 -13.34 5.49 12.38
C ASP A 78 -12.29 5.53 13.47
N LEU A 79 -11.05 5.75 13.11
CA LEU A 79 -9.92 5.85 14.02
C LEU A 79 -9.50 4.52 14.65
N THR A 80 -10.00 3.44 14.10
CA THR A 80 -9.53 2.13 14.52
C THR A 80 -8.10 1.97 14.06
N VAL A 81 -7.26 1.42 14.91
CA VAL A 81 -5.86 1.21 14.58
C VAL A 81 -5.64 -0.25 14.36
N GLU A 82 -5.02 -0.59 13.26
CA GLU A 82 -4.69 -1.97 12.94
C GLU A 82 -3.20 -2.10 12.76
N VAL A 83 -2.66 -3.23 13.17
CA VAL A 83 -1.23 -3.47 13.00
C VAL A 83 -1.09 -4.73 12.19
N HIS A 84 -0.39 -4.64 11.08
CA HIS A 84 -0.22 -5.76 10.18
C HIS A 84 1.24 -6.13 10.06
N ARG A 85 1.57 -7.37 10.37
CA ARG A 85 2.93 -7.85 10.30
C ARG A 85 3.20 -8.56 9.02
N PRO A 86 4.45 -8.86 8.72
CA PRO A 86 4.77 -9.52 7.46
C PRO A 86 3.97 -10.80 7.30
N GLY A 87 3.48 -11.00 6.10
CA GLY A 87 2.67 -12.16 5.80
C GLY A 87 1.20 -11.96 5.94
N THR A 88 0.75 -10.85 6.49
CA THR A 88 -0.67 -10.65 6.65
C THR A 88 -1.23 -9.92 5.46
N ALA A 89 -2.50 -10.11 5.23
CA ALA A 89 -3.17 -9.47 4.10
C ALA A 89 -4.38 -8.72 4.60
N PHE A 90 -4.77 -7.69 3.88
CA PHE A 90 -5.95 -6.94 4.25
C PHE A 90 -6.57 -6.33 2.99
N VAL A 91 -7.81 -5.94 3.12
CA VAL A 91 -8.54 -5.35 2.01
C VAL A 91 -8.70 -3.88 2.26
N GLU A 92 -8.58 -3.10 1.21
CA GLU A 92 -8.84 -1.69 1.28
C GLU A 92 -10.07 -1.42 0.44
N PRO A 93 -11.21 -1.24 1.04
CA PRO A 93 -12.44 -1.01 0.28
C PRO A 93 -12.36 0.32 -0.45
N ALA A 94 -13.11 0.42 -1.51
CA ALA A 94 -13.10 1.63 -2.31
C ALA A 94 -13.99 2.70 -1.70
N GLY A 95 -13.66 3.93 -1.97
CA GLY A 95 -14.58 5.02 -1.70
C GLY A 95 -14.18 5.91 -0.55
N ILE A 96 -14.73 7.10 -0.59
CA ILE A 96 -14.39 8.09 0.40
C ILE A 96 -14.87 7.74 1.77
N GLY A 97 -15.76 6.78 1.90
CA GLY A 97 -16.17 6.32 3.22
C GLY A 97 -15.13 5.46 3.90
N HIS A 98 -14.04 5.17 3.21
CA HIS A 98 -13.01 4.29 3.75
C HIS A 98 -11.65 4.97 3.74
N ILE A 99 -11.62 6.20 4.16
CA ILE A 99 -10.34 6.89 4.20
C ILE A 99 -9.48 6.29 5.29
N HIS A 100 -8.21 6.29 5.08
CA HIS A 100 -7.29 5.66 6.02
C HIS A 100 -5.89 6.19 5.79
N LEU A 101 -4.99 5.81 6.66
CA LEU A 101 -3.59 6.13 6.45
C LEU A 101 -2.74 4.95 6.87
N GLY A 102 -1.54 4.88 6.36
CA GLY A 102 -0.58 3.88 6.76
C GLY A 102 0.65 4.54 7.31
N HIS A 103 1.14 4.04 8.41
CA HIS A 103 2.26 4.65 9.09
C HIS A 103 3.27 3.57 9.43
N ASN A 104 4.53 3.86 9.23
CA ASN A 104 5.57 2.92 9.60
C ASN A 104 6.21 3.40 10.88
N LEU A 105 5.80 2.80 11.98
CA LEU A 105 6.34 3.19 13.27
C LEU A 105 7.54 2.36 13.66
N GLY A 106 8.00 1.51 12.78
CA GLY A 106 9.11 0.65 13.09
C GLY A 106 10.42 1.18 12.58
N THR A 107 11.43 0.32 12.58
CA THR A 107 12.75 0.73 12.17
C THR A 107 13.15 0.12 10.84
N GLU A 108 12.28 -0.67 10.23
CA GLU A 108 12.56 -1.23 8.93
C GLU A 108 11.54 -0.77 7.93
N PRO A 109 11.85 -0.76 6.67
CA PRO A 109 10.86 -0.33 5.69
C PRO A 109 9.67 -1.26 5.67
N VAL A 110 8.50 -0.72 5.41
CA VAL A 110 7.33 -1.53 5.19
C VAL A 110 7.23 -1.71 3.70
N VAL A 111 7.07 -2.94 3.26
CA VAL A 111 6.91 -3.20 1.84
C VAL A 111 5.60 -3.92 1.66
N LEU A 112 4.75 -3.38 0.80
CA LEU A 112 3.44 -3.95 0.54
C LEU A 112 3.35 -4.36 -0.91
N HIS A 113 2.61 -5.42 -1.16
CA HIS A 113 2.28 -5.80 -2.53
C HIS A 113 0.78 -5.57 -2.65
N VAL A 114 0.36 -4.70 -3.55
CA VAL A 114 -1.03 -4.30 -3.65
C VAL A 114 -1.59 -4.67 -5.00
N THR A 115 -2.75 -5.29 -5.00
CA THR A 115 -3.41 -5.68 -6.26
C THR A 115 -4.82 -5.14 -6.25
N PRO A 116 -5.38 -4.89 -7.39
CA PRO A 116 -4.78 -5.11 -8.71
C PRO A 116 -3.94 -3.92 -9.09
N ARG A 117 -3.13 -4.11 -10.13
CA ARG A 117 -2.39 -3.02 -10.61
C ARG A 117 -3.32 -2.18 -11.43
N LEU A 118 -3.31 -0.90 -11.21
CA LEU A 118 -4.24 -0.05 -11.92
C LEU A 118 -3.66 0.40 -13.25
N PRO A 119 -4.53 0.76 -14.19
CA PRO A 119 -4.03 1.21 -15.48
C PRO A 119 -3.19 2.46 -15.33
N GLU A 120 -2.29 2.61 -16.28
CA GLU A 120 -1.44 3.72 -16.22
C GLU A 120 -2.21 4.98 -16.25
N GLY A 121 -1.85 5.95 -15.53
CA GLY A 121 -2.57 7.21 -15.49
C GLY A 121 -3.67 7.25 -14.47
N THR A 122 -4.01 6.11 -13.88
CA THR A 122 -5.04 6.10 -12.86
C THR A 122 -4.40 6.42 -11.53
N PRO A 123 -4.91 7.38 -10.78
CA PRO A 123 -4.31 7.68 -9.50
C PRO A 123 -4.46 6.50 -8.56
N PHE A 124 -3.38 6.15 -7.88
CA PHE A 124 -3.42 5.04 -6.98
C PHE A 124 -4.25 5.40 -5.76
N SER A 125 -4.13 6.59 -5.28
CA SER A 125 -4.87 7.00 -4.10
C SER A 125 -5.25 8.46 -4.23
N ILE A 126 -6.26 8.87 -3.50
CA ILE A 126 -6.72 10.25 -3.54
C ILE A 126 -6.52 10.85 -2.17
N PRO A 127 -5.69 11.85 -2.02
CA PRO A 127 -5.47 12.48 -0.72
C PRO A 127 -6.74 13.13 -0.22
N THR A 128 -6.92 13.16 1.07
CA THR A 128 -8.12 13.70 1.63
C THR A 128 -7.82 14.22 3.02
N PRO A 129 -8.63 15.11 3.54
CA PRO A 129 -8.43 15.58 4.91
C PRO A 129 -8.68 14.46 5.90
N ALA A 130 -8.13 14.59 7.07
CA ALA A 130 -8.31 13.61 8.11
C ALA A 130 -9.78 13.55 8.53
N PRO A 131 -10.21 12.41 9.01
CA PRO A 131 -11.59 12.32 9.48
C PRO A 131 -11.75 13.07 10.77
N ALA A 132 -12.99 13.39 11.10
CA ALA A 132 -13.25 14.10 12.30
C ALA A 132 -12.75 13.32 13.48
N GLY A 133 -12.18 13.94 14.42
CA GLY A 133 -11.68 13.26 15.61
C GLY A 133 -10.25 12.80 15.52
N ALA A 134 -9.65 12.87 14.35
CA ALA A 134 -8.28 12.43 14.24
C ALA A 134 -7.37 13.42 14.94
N THR A 135 -6.33 12.90 15.58
CA THR A 135 -5.46 13.79 16.27
C THR A 135 -4.42 14.28 15.31
N PRO A 136 -3.96 15.44 15.49
CA PRO A 136 -2.99 16.01 14.57
C PRO A 136 -1.64 15.33 14.67
N GLU A 137 -1.42 14.60 15.70
CA GLU A 137 -0.16 14.01 15.84
C GLU A 137 0.08 12.84 14.97
N VAL A 138 -0.95 12.29 14.39
CA VAL A 138 -0.75 11.15 13.55
C VAL A 138 0.03 11.61 12.35
N CYS A 139 1.05 10.96 12.00
CA CYS A 139 1.87 11.30 10.86
C CYS A 139 2.60 12.62 10.97
N LEU A 140 2.86 13.04 12.15
CA LEU A 140 3.52 14.22 12.32
C LEU A 140 4.80 14.31 11.70
N HIS A 141 5.49 13.32 11.61
CA HIS A 141 6.70 13.49 11.07
C HIS A 141 6.82 13.44 9.71
N HIS A 142 5.95 13.16 9.04
CA HIS A 142 6.20 12.94 7.75
C HIS A 142 6.15 14.12 7.10
N THR A 143 6.29 14.82 7.30
CA THR A 143 6.28 15.90 6.66
C THR A 143 6.95 16.21 5.81
N HIS A 144 7.15 16.27 5.50
CA HIS A 144 7.59 16.65 4.62
C HIS A 144 8.28 16.92 4.31
#